data_241dd11ea0b84f12a6ba0c3d3bf33dc5
#
_entry.id   241dd11ea0b84f12a6ba0c3d3bf33dc5
#
_cell.length_a   1.000
_cell.length_b   1.000
_cell.length_c   1.000
_cell.angle_alpha   90.00
_cell.angle_beta   90.00
_cell.angle_gamma   90.00
#
_symmetry.space_group_name_H-M   'P 1'
#
loop_
_entity.id
_entity.type
_entity.pdbx_description
1 polymer ?
#
loop_
_entity_poly.entity_id
_entity_poly.type
_entity_poly.pdbx_seq_one_letter_code
_entity_poly.pdbx_strand_id
1 'polypeptide(L)'
;MHYFVYLLQSLHTPTTTRMYIGFTPKPRRRLRQHNGEIKGGAKKTSQHRPWEHVCIVSGFPNKFVAYMFEHQWQSCFGHMRPSRVIKDALVGLDYRSKGWKGRFMVLHTMLQLPLWKQMNLAVHFLKPAQQVYFESLQRALAAPDRTECKVRLRLRLRLRLRLLIFLSPSPLH
;
A
#
# COMPACT_ATOMS: atom_id res chain seq x y z
N MET A 1 -0.74 19.60 4.22
CA MET A 1 -1.43 18.71 3.26
C MET A 1 -0.89 17.30 3.48
N HIS A 2 -1.75 16.29 3.60
CA HIS A 2 -1.31 14.91 3.83
C HIS A 2 -1.25 14.16 2.49
N TYR A 3 -0.26 13.30 2.35
CA TYR A 3 -0.07 12.46 1.17
C TYR A 3 -0.15 10.99 1.55
N PHE A 4 -0.70 10.18 0.65
CA PHE A 4 -0.97 8.77 0.86
C PHE A 4 -0.52 7.97 -0.36
N VAL A 5 0.09 6.82 -0.10
CA VAL A 5 0.33 5.80 -1.12
C VAL A 5 -0.62 4.64 -0.84
N TYR A 6 -1.28 4.12 -1.85
CA TYR A 6 -2.32 3.10 -1.67
C TYR A 6 -2.12 1.92 -2.61
N LEU A 7 -2.63 0.78 -2.19
CA LEU A 7 -2.76 -0.43 -2.97
C LEU A 7 -4.25 -0.69 -3.23
N LEU A 8 -4.62 -0.84 -4.51
CA LEU A 8 -5.95 -1.26 -4.93
C LEU A 8 -5.93 -2.70 -5.43
N GLN A 9 -7.04 -3.41 -5.21
CA GLN A 9 -7.37 -4.68 -5.83
C GLN A 9 -8.58 -4.49 -6.73
N SER A 10 -8.54 -5.06 -7.94
CA SER A 10 -9.70 -5.16 -8.81
C SER A 10 -10.66 -6.21 -8.25
N LEU A 11 -11.95 -5.94 -8.36
CA LEU A 11 -13.05 -6.86 -8.08
C LEU A 11 -13.78 -7.28 -9.36
N HIS A 12 -13.17 -7.03 -10.53
CA HIS A 12 -13.78 -7.30 -11.83
C HIS A 12 -14.22 -8.75 -12.00
N THR A 13 -13.41 -9.70 -11.50
CA THR A 13 -13.77 -11.12 -11.41
C THR A 13 -13.33 -11.69 -10.05
N PRO A 14 -13.98 -12.73 -9.51
CA PRO A 14 -13.60 -13.35 -8.25
C PRO A 14 -12.16 -13.87 -8.21
N THR A 15 -11.63 -14.27 -9.36
CA THR A 15 -10.28 -14.85 -9.51
C THR A 15 -9.22 -13.81 -9.87
N THR A 16 -9.59 -12.55 -10.05
CA THR A 16 -8.62 -11.52 -10.46
C THR A 16 -7.58 -11.26 -9.40
N THR A 17 -6.32 -11.23 -9.82
CA THR A 17 -5.18 -10.86 -8.98
C THR A 17 -4.61 -9.50 -9.38
N ARG A 18 -5.38 -8.71 -10.14
CA ARG A 18 -4.92 -7.40 -10.61
C ARG A 18 -4.87 -6.40 -9.48
N MET A 19 -3.72 -5.75 -9.39
CA MET A 19 -3.40 -4.80 -8.35
C MET A 19 -2.94 -3.48 -8.98
N TYR A 20 -3.17 -2.37 -8.29
CA TYR A 20 -2.69 -1.05 -8.69
C TYR A 20 -2.13 -0.31 -7.48
N ILE A 21 -0.94 0.25 -7.63
CA ILE A 21 -0.31 1.11 -6.63
C ILE A 21 -0.40 2.55 -7.15
N GLY A 22 -0.70 3.50 -6.27
CA GLY A 22 -0.77 4.90 -6.62
C GLY A 22 -0.61 5.81 -5.42
N PHE A 23 -0.42 7.11 -5.66
CA PHE A 23 -0.40 8.09 -4.60
C PHE A 23 -1.46 9.17 -4.79
N THR A 24 -1.89 9.81 -3.70
CA THR A 24 -2.90 10.86 -3.72
C THR A 24 -2.95 11.61 -2.39
N PRO A 25 -3.34 12.90 -2.38
CA PRO A 25 -3.71 13.60 -1.14
C PRO A 25 -5.14 13.28 -0.68
N LYS A 26 -5.98 12.67 -1.53
CA LYS A 26 -7.41 12.42 -1.27
C LYS A 26 -7.80 10.99 -1.65
N PRO A 27 -7.51 9.96 -0.81
CA PRO A 27 -7.69 8.54 -1.14
C PRO A 27 -9.12 8.20 -1.59
N ARG A 28 -10.14 8.66 -0.85
CA ARG A 28 -11.55 8.41 -1.16
C ARG A 28 -11.94 8.96 -2.55
N ARG A 29 -11.62 10.23 -2.81
CA ARG A 29 -11.90 10.84 -4.12
C ARG A 29 -11.18 10.10 -5.23
N ARG A 30 -9.93 9.66 -5.00
CA ARG A 30 -9.13 8.93 -5.98
C ARG A 30 -9.72 7.56 -6.30
N LEU A 31 -10.24 6.83 -5.31
CA LEU A 31 -10.93 5.56 -5.53
C LEU A 31 -12.16 5.75 -6.41
N ARG A 32 -12.99 6.77 -6.14
CA ARG A 32 -14.15 7.10 -6.97
C ARG A 32 -13.77 7.44 -8.42
N GLN A 33 -12.60 8.08 -8.63
CA GLN A 33 -12.04 8.29 -9.97
C GLN A 33 -11.64 6.96 -10.63
N HIS A 34 -10.99 6.05 -9.90
CA HIS A 34 -10.65 4.73 -10.43
C HIS A 34 -11.91 3.94 -10.83
N ASN A 35 -12.97 4.04 -10.04
CA ASN A 35 -14.24 3.37 -10.31
C ASN A 35 -15.09 4.06 -11.40
N GLY A 36 -14.68 5.27 -11.82
CA GLY A 36 -15.41 6.01 -12.87
C GLY A 36 -16.64 6.76 -12.39
N GLU A 37 -16.84 6.84 -11.08
CA GLU A 37 -17.94 7.58 -10.45
C GLU A 37 -17.79 9.10 -10.65
N ILE A 38 -16.57 9.58 -10.78
CA ILE A 38 -16.24 10.98 -11.04
C ILE A 38 -15.13 11.10 -12.08
N LYS A 39 -15.11 12.21 -12.84
CA LYS A 39 -14.12 12.48 -13.90
C LYS A 39 -12.67 12.48 -13.35
N GLY A 40 -11.69 12.14 -14.20
CA GLY A 40 -10.25 12.16 -13.87
C GLY A 40 -9.70 10.80 -13.41
N GLY A 41 -10.34 9.69 -13.77
CA GLY A 41 -9.83 8.35 -13.53
C GLY A 41 -8.57 8.02 -14.33
N ALA A 42 -7.74 7.13 -13.80
CA ALA A 42 -6.56 6.64 -14.50
C ALA A 42 -6.99 5.67 -15.63
N LYS A 43 -6.50 5.91 -16.85
CA LYS A 43 -6.77 5.02 -18.01
C LYS A 43 -6.40 3.55 -17.71
N LYS A 44 -5.30 3.33 -16.98
CA LYS A 44 -4.80 1.98 -16.61
C LYS A 44 -5.76 1.14 -15.77
N THR A 45 -6.73 1.76 -15.10
CA THR A 45 -7.66 1.06 -14.19
C THR A 45 -9.07 0.95 -14.75
N SER A 46 -9.37 1.60 -15.88
CA SER A 46 -10.72 1.65 -16.45
C SER A 46 -11.30 0.28 -16.83
N GLN A 47 -10.47 -0.62 -17.36
CA GLN A 47 -10.90 -1.94 -17.86
C GLN A 47 -11.16 -2.98 -16.76
N HIS A 48 -10.75 -2.70 -15.50
CA HIS A 48 -10.78 -3.70 -14.43
C HIS A 48 -11.54 -3.21 -13.19
N ARG A 49 -12.53 -2.36 -13.40
CA ARG A 49 -13.47 -1.90 -12.38
C ARG A 49 -14.40 -3.03 -11.94
N PRO A 50 -14.94 -2.99 -10.71
CA PRO A 50 -14.64 -2.02 -9.65
C PRO A 50 -13.32 -2.31 -8.92
N TRP A 51 -12.80 -1.28 -8.23
CA TRP A 51 -11.61 -1.34 -7.42
C TRP A 51 -11.93 -1.07 -5.96
N GLU A 52 -11.19 -1.73 -5.06
CA GLU A 52 -11.23 -1.45 -3.62
C GLU A 52 -9.82 -1.19 -3.07
N HIS A 53 -9.72 -0.46 -1.97
CA HIS A 53 -8.45 -0.31 -1.26
C HIS A 53 -8.11 -1.59 -0.49
N VAL A 54 -6.86 -2.03 -0.60
CA VAL A 54 -6.26 -3.11 0.20
C VAL A 54 -5.56 -2.52 1.41
N CYS A 55 -4.67 -1.55 1.18
CA CYS A 55 -4.04 -0.79 2.24
C CYS A 55 -3.72 0.63 1.80
N ILE A 56 -3.48 1.49 2.79
CA ILE A 56 -3.07 2.89 2.60
C ILE A 56 -1.87 3.15 3.50
N VAL A 57 -0.79 3.70 2.93
CA VAL A 57 0.40 4.14 3.67
C VAL A 57 0.33 5.65 3.84
N SER A 58 0.57 6.13 5.07
CA SER A 58 0.55 7.55 5.44
C SER A 58 1.80 7.93 6.24
N GLY A 59 1.97 9.23 6.51
CA GLY A 59 3.11 9.74 7.27
C GLY A 59 4.22 10.35 6.42
N PHE A 60 3.98 10.52 5.12
CA PHE A 60 4.95 11.14 4.22
C PHE A 60 5.09 12.65 4.52
N PRO A 61 6.34 13.17 4.65
CA PRO A 61 6.57 14.57 4.97
C PRO A 61 6.12 15.52 3.85
N ASN A 62 6.22 15.08 2.60
CA ASN A 62 5.83 15.89 1.43
C ASN A 62 5.45 15.03 0.23
N LYS A 63 5.00 15.68 -0.84
CA LYS A 63 4.56 15.05 -2.08
C LYS A 63 5.67 14.25 -2.77
N PHE A 64 6.89 14.76 -2.78
CA PHE A 64 7.99 14.13 -3.50
C PHE A 64 8.39 12.81 -2.86
N VAL A 65 8.43 12.76 -1.54
CA VAL A 65 8.72 11.54 -0.78
C VAL A 65 7.63 10.49 -0.98
N ALA A 66 6.35 10.90 -0.98
CA ALA A 66 5.24 9.98 -1.27
C ALA A 66 5.31 9.43 -2.70
N TYR A 67 5.61 10.28 -3.69
CA TYR A 67 5.78 9.86 -5.08
C TYR A 67 6.98 8.92 -5.25
N MET A 68 8.11 9.21 -4.58
CA MET A 68 9.29 8.35 -4.61
C MET A 68 9.01 6.98 -4.02
N PHE A 69 8.25 6.92 -2.91
CA PHE A 69 7.83 5.65 -2.31
C PHE A 69 6.92 4.85 -3.25
N GLU A 70 5.92 5.49 -3.84
CA GLU A 70 5.01 4.88 -4.82
C GLU A 70 5.77 4.32 -6.02
N HIS A 71 6.66 5.12 -6.60
CA HIS A 71 7.48 4.72 -7.75
C HIS A 71 8.37 3.52 -7.42
N GLN A 72 9.02 3.50 -6.27
CA GLN A 72 9.85 2.37 -5.83
C GLN A 72 9.02 1.11 -5.61
N TRP A 73 7.84 1.23 -5.01
CA TRP A 73 6.95 0.09 -4.80
C TRP A 73 6.43 -0.48 -6.13
N GLN A 74 6.01 0.39 -7.06
CA GLN A 74 5.57 -0.03 -8.40
C GLN A 74 6.68 -0.69 -9.21
N SER A 75 7.92 -0.21 -9.12
CA SER A 75 9.05 -0.70 -9.93
C SER A 75 9.32 -2.19 -9.77
N CYS A 76 8.92 -2.78 -8.64
CA CYS A 76 9.08 -4.21 -8.38
C CYS A 76 8.10 -5.10 -9.18
N PHE A 77 7.07 -4.53 -9.82
CA PHE A 77 5.97 -5.29 -10.45
C PHE A 77 5.67 -4.90 -11.90
N GLY A 78 6.41 -3.97 -12.47
CA GLY A 78 6.20 -3.48 -13.82
C GLY A 78 7.42 -3.66 -14.72
N HIS A 79 7.44 -2.90 -15.80
CA HIS A 79 8.57 -2.84 -16.73
C HIS A 79 9.74 -1.99 -16.19
N MET A 80 9.50 -1.20 -15.16
CA MET A 80 10.54 -0.42 -14.49
C MET A 80 11.45 -1.35 -13.68
N ARG A 81 12.73 -0.98 -13.59
CA ARG A 81 13.68 -1.73 -12.75
C ARG A 81 13.69 -1.13 -11.34
N PRO A 82 13.54 -1.96 -10.28
CA PRO A 82 13.73 -1.49 -8.92
C PRO A 82 15.18 -1.02 -8.72
N SER A 83 15.38 -0.10 -7.77
CA SER A 83 16.72 0.31 -7.35
C SER A 83 17.53 -0.90 -6.86
N ARG A 84 18.86 -0.83 -6.98
CA ARG A 84 19.75 -1.91 -6.52
C ARG A 84 19.48 -2.28 -5.06
N VAL A 85 19.34 -1.28 -4.19
CA VAL A 85 19.07 -1.48 -2.75
C VAL A 85 17.81 -2.31 -2.51
N ILE A 86 16.72 -2.01 -3.21
CA ILE A 86 15.47 -2.79 -3.09
C ILE A 86 15.65 -4.19 -3.67
N LYS A 87 16.31 -4.30 -4.83
CA LYS A 87 16.56 -5.57 -5.47
C LYS A 87 17.36 -6.52 -4.58
N ASP A 88 18.42 -6.01 -3.97
CA ASP A 88 19.29 -6.78 -3.07
C ASP A 88 18.52 -7.20 -1.79
N ALA A 89 17.68 -6.31 -1.25
CA ALA A 89 16.84 -6.59 -0.09
C ALA A 89 15.73 -7.61 -0.35
N LEU A 90 15.35 -7.83 -1.62
CA LEU A 90 14.32 -8.80 -2.04
C LEU A 90 14.91 -10.17 -2.44
N VAL A 91 16.23 -10.34 -2.42
CA VAL A 91 16.87 -11.61 -2.73
C VAL A 91 16.38 -12.71 -1.78
N GLY A 92 15.98 -13.85 -2.34
CA GLY A 92 15.47 -14.99 -1.57
C GLY A 92 14.03 -14.87 -1.09
N LEU A 93 13.32 -13.76 -1.41
CA LEU A 93 11.92 -13.56 -1.02
C LEU A 93 10.98 -13.81 -2.22
N ASP A 94 9.86 -14.51 -1.98
CA ASP A 94 8.79 -14.69 -2.98
C ASP A 94 7.89 -13.45 -3.10
N TYR A 95 8.47 -12.34 -3.53
CA TYR A 95 7.73 -11.09 -3.73
C TYR A 95 6.91 -11.05 -5.03
N ARG A 96 7.12 -11.99 -5.95
CA ARG A 96 6.41 -12.05 -7.24
C ARG A 96 5.09 -12.81 -7.16
N SER A 97 4.73 -13.32 -5.98
CA SER A 97 3.44 -13.97 -5.77
C SER A 97 2.27 -13.06 -6.17
N LYS A 98 1.23 -13.68 -6.76
CA LYS A 98 0.09 -12.97 -7.32
C LYS A 98 -0.73 -12.26 -6.23
N GLY A 99 -1.44 -11.20 -6.63
CA GLY A 99 -2.32 -10.44 -5.75
C GLY A 99 -1.58 -9.57 -4.73
N TRP A 100 -2.20 -9.31 -3.60
CA TRP A 100 -1.69 -8.39 -2.58
C TRP A 100 -0.54 -8.98 -1.74
N LYS A 101 -0.40 -10.31 -1.65
CA LYS A 101 0.66 -10.96 -0.85
C LYS A 101 2.06 -10.54 -1.29
N GLY A 102 2.37 -10.65 -2.57
CA GLY A 102 3.66 -10.21 -3.10
C GLY A 102 3.88 -8.70 -2.92
N ARG A 103 2.81 -7.89 -3.05
CA ARG A 103 2.89 -6.44 -2.79
C ARG A 103 3.20 -6.12 -1.35
N PHE A 104 2.67 -6.91 -0.42
CA PHE A 104 2.98 -6.78 1.01
C PHE A 104 4.40 -7.21 1.35
N MET A 105 4.94 -8.23 0.68
CA MET A 105 6.34 -8.60 0.82
C MET A 105 7.26 -7.43 0.48
N VAL A 106 7.04 -6.79 -0.68
CA VAL A 106 7.82 -5.61 -1.08
C VAL A 106 7.58 -4.44 -0.14
N LEU A 107 6.33 -4.16 0.25
CA LEU A 107 6.01 -3.10 1.20
C LEU A 107 6.75 -3.28 2.53
N HIS A 108 6.68 -4.50 3.09
CA HIS A 108 7.40 -4.84 4.32
C HIS A 108 8.90 -4.58 4.16
N THR A 109 9.52 -5.13 3.10
CA THR A 109 10.95 -4.97 2.84
C THR A 109 11.33 -3.50 2.68
N MET A 110 10.55 -2.70 1.95
CA MET A 110 10.80 -1.26 1.82
C MET A 110 10.78 -0.56 3.18
N LEU A 111 9.78 -0.85 4.02
CA LEU A 111 9.67 -0.23 5.35
C LEU A 111 10.85 -0.55 6.29
N GLN A 112 11.64 -1.61 5.99
CA GLN A 112 12.84 -1.95 6.72
C GLN A 112 14.09 -1.20 6.23
N LEU A 113 14.08 -0.64 5.02
CA LEU A 113 15.21 0.10 4.49
C LEU A 113 15.45 1.38 5.30
N PRO A 114 16.73 1.77 5.55
CA PRO A 114 17.08 2.91 6.38
C PRO A 114 16.31 4.19 6.05
N LEU A 115 16.16 4.48 4.75
CA LEU A 115 15.44 5.66 4.27
C LEU A 115 13.99 5.71 4.76
N TRP A 116 13.26 4.59 4.71
CA TRP A 116 11.84 4.54 5.06
C TRP A 116 11.60 4.27 6.54
N LYS A 117 12.52 3.54 7.16
CA LYS A 117 12.46 3.17 8.58
C LYS A 117 12.43 4.38 9.50
N GLN A 118 13.20 5.42 9.19
CA GLN A 118 13.27 6.66 9.99
C GLN A 118 12.04 7.56 9.82
N MET A 119 11.21 7.30 8.79
CA MET A 119 10.02 8.07 8.51
C MET A 119 8.81 7.44 9.18
N ASN A 120 8.40 7.70 10.33
CA ASN A 120 7.20 7.20 11.04
C ASN A 120 5.97 6.88 10.15
N LEU A 121 6.19 6.09 9.07
CA LEU A 121 5.15 5.68 8.14
C LEU A 121 4.18 4.72 8.83
N ALA A 122 2.88 4.90 8.57
CA ALA A 122 1.83 4.02 9.09
C ALA A 122 1.13 3.31 7.93
N VAL A 123 0.91 2.01 8.10
CA VAL A 123 0.13 1.19 7.15
C VAL A 123 -1.26 0.95 7.73
N HIS A 124 -2.29 1.30 6.96
CA HIS A 124 -3.69 1.14 7.31
C HIS A 124 -4.29 0.04 6.44
N PHE A 125 -4.72 -1.07 7.04
CA PHE A 125 -5.36 -2.18 6.34
C PHE A 125 -6.88 -2.00 6.36
N LEU A 126 -7.54 -2.33 5.26
CA LEU A 126 -8.99 -2.18 5.12
C LEU A 126 -9.76 -3.46 5.52
N LYS A 127 -9.07 -4.61 5.51
CA LYS A 127 -9.65 -5.91 5.93
C LYS A 127 -8.76 -6.59 6.97
N PRO A 128 -9.35 -7.22 8.00
CA PRO A 128 -8.58 -7.90 9.06
C PRO A 128 -7.61 -8.98 8.52
N ALA A 129 -8.03 -9.75 7.53
CA ALA A 129 -7.19 -10.79 6.95
C ALA A 129 -5.88 -10.26 6.35
N GLN A 130 -5.92 -9.06 5.77
CA GLN A 130 -4.73 -8.40 5.21
C GLN A 130 -3.76 -7.96 6.31
N GLN A 131 -4.29 -7.46 7.41
CA GLN A 131 -3.51 -7.08 8.59
C GLN A 131 -2.85 -8.30 9.22
N VAL A 132 -3.63 -9.35 9.51
CA VAL A 132 -3.12 -10.61 10.10
C VAL A 132 -2.00 -11.20 9.25
N TYR A 133 -2.16 -11.22 7.93
CA TYR A 133 -1.10 -11.68 7.04
C TYR A 133 0.16 -10.80 7.12
N PHE A 134 0.02 -9.49 7.12
CA PHE A 134 1.18 -8.58 7.20
C PHE A 134 1.92 -8.73 8.54
N GLU A 135 1.20 -8.90 9.64
CA GLU A 135 1.78 -9.19 10.95
C GLU A 135 2.49 -10.55 10.99
N SER A 136 1.92 -11.58 10.33
CA SER A 136 2.58 -12.89 10.19
C SER A 136 3.88 -12.79 9.39
N LEU A 137 3.87 -12.00 8.33
CA LEU A 137 5.04 -11.72 7.51
C LEU A 137 6.14 -11.03 8.32
N GLN A 138 5.79 -10.04 9.14
CA GLN A 138 6.73 -9.37 10.04
C GLN A 138 7.39 -10.36 11.00
N ARG A 139 6.60 -11.25 11.61
CA ARG A 139 7.12 -12.29 12.52
C ARG A 139 8.04 -13.27 11.81
N ALA A 140 7.67 -13.73 10.62
CA ALA A 140 8.46 -14.67 9.84
C ALA A 140 9.80 -14.08 9.36
N LEU A 141 9.85 -12.79 9.08
CA LEU A 141 11.05 -12.10 8.60
C LEU A 141 11.89 -11.48 9.74
N ALA A 142 11.38 -11.50 10.98
CA ALA A 142 12.09 -11.04 12.18
C ALA A 142 12.94 -12.14 12.83
N ALA A 143 13.40 -13.16 12.08
CA ALA A 143 14.23 -14.24 12.59
C ALA A 143 15.54 -13.71 13.23
N PRO A 144 16.08 -14.39 14.26
CA PRO A 144 16.90 -13.81 15.35
C PRO A 144 18.29 -13.29 14.97
N ASP A 145 18.65 -13.21 13.71
CA ASP A 145 20.01 -12.77 13.31
C ASP A 145 20.05 -11.49 12.45
N ARG A 146 18.95 -10.73 12.41
CA ARG A 146 18.94 -9.41 11.79
C ARG A 146 18.47 -8.38 12.81
N THR A 147 19.45 -7.86 13.55
CA THR A 147 19.35 -6.78 14.53
C THR A 147 18.20 -5.81 14.26
N GLU A 148 17.32 -5.77 15.25
CA GLU A 148 16.35 -4.74 15.61
C GLU A 148 15.77 -3.87 14.49
N CYS A 149 14.60 -4.27 14.02
CA CYS A 149 13.73 -3.39 13.28
C CYS A 149 12.30 -3.40 13.84
N LYS A 150 12.09 -2.64 14.90
CA LYS A 150 10.75 -2.32 15.40
C LYS A 150 10.08 -1.34 14.44
N VAL A 151 9.46 -1.85 13.37
CA VAL A 151 8.38 -1.10 12.72
C VAL A 151 7.29 -0.99 13.76
N ARG A 152 7.14 0.17 14.38
CA ARG A 152 6.00 0.45 15.25
C ARG A 152 4.76 0.46 14.37
N LEU A 153 4.11 -0.70 14.23
CA LEU A 153 2.70 -0.75 13.91
C LEU A 153 1.97 0.01 15.01
N ARG A 154 1.81 1.30 14.81
CA ARG A 154 0.86 2.07 15.60
C ARG A 154 -0.52 1.69 15.09
N LEU A 155 -1.02 0.52 15.51
CA LEU A 155 -2.43 0.21 15.59
C LEU A 155 -3.09 1.22 16.53
N ARG A 156 -3.34 2.43 16.04
CA ARG A 156 -4.26 3.32 16.72
C ARG A 156 -5.66 2.90 16.30
N LEU A 157 -6.30 2.09 17.14
CA LEU A 157 -7.75 1.88 17.10
C LEU A 157 -8.54 3.20 16.95
N ARG A 158 -7.98 4.33 17.41
CA ARG A 158 -8.55 5.68 17.24
C ARG A 158 -8.53 6.20 15.80
N LEU A 159 -7.70 5.66 14.91
CA LEU A 159 -7.71 6.02 13.49
C LEU A 159 -8.74 5.21 12.69
N ARG A 160 -9.24 4.09 13.19
CA ARG A 160 -10.41 3.40 12.60
C ARG A 160 -11.62 4.34 12.52
N LEU A 161 -11.88 5.12 13.53
CA LEU A 161 -12.98 6.11 13.52
C LEU A 161 -12.69 7.28 12.55
N ARG A 162 -11.48 7.79 12.45
CA ARG A 162 -11.15 8.87 11.52
C ARG A 162 -11.03 8.40 10.07
N LEU A 163 -10.51 7.21 9.80
CA LEU A 163 -10.50 6.63 8.45
C LEU A 163 -11.90 6.16 8.02
N LEU A 164 -12.72 5.65 8.93
CA LEU A 164 -14.14 5.36 8.67
C LEU A 164 -14.92 6.65 8.38
N ILE A 165 -14.65 7.76 9.06
CA ILE A 165 -15.20 9.08 8.73
C ILE A 165 -14.68 9.57 7.37
N PHE A 166 -13.42 9.28 7.02
CA PHE A 166 -12.85 9.58 5.70
C PHE A 166 -13.35 8.64 4.59
N LEU A 167 -13.79 7.42 4.92
CA LEU A 167 -14.23 6.40 3.98
C LEU A 167 -15.75 6.14 4.03
N SER A 168 -16.48 6.65 5.02
CA SER A 168 -17.94 6.55 5.13
C SER A 168 -18.64 7.41 4.05
N PRO A 169 -19.75 6.96 3.47
CA PRO A 169 -20.55 7.80 2.59
C PRO A 169 -21.06 9.01 3.36
N SER A 170 -20.97 10.19 2.76
CA SER A 170 -21.69 11.37 3.26
C SER A 170 -23.18 11.04 3.26
N PRO A 171 -23.95 11.40 4.29
CA PRO A 171 -25.39 11.35 4.19
C PRO A 171 -25.81 12.20 2.97
N LEU A 172 -26.67 11.63 2.16
CA LEU A 172 -27.34 12.32 1.06
C LEU A 172 -28.18 13.46 1.66
N HIS A 173 -27.84 14.68 1.32
CA HIS A 173 -28.75 15.82 1.27
C HIS A 173 -28.84 16.26 -0.18
#